data_2b48c9e6d07f3c79471792f98628598c
#
_entry.id   2b48c9e6d07f3c79471792f98628598c
#
_cell.length_a   1.000
_cell.length_b   1.000
_cell.length_c   1.000
_cell.angle_alpha   90.00
_cell.angle_beta   90.00
_cell.angle_gamma   90.00
#
_symmetry.space_group_name_H-M   'P 1'
#
loop_
_entity.id
_entity.type
_entity.pdbx_description
1 polymer ?
#
loop_
_entity_poly.entity_id
_entity_poly.type
_entity_poly.pdbx_seq_one_letter_code
_entity_poly.pdbx_strand_id
1 'polypeptide(L)'
;MAKRRVRALQVSVICGLMALQFPAFSNEENTQQSVSEVQAVAPVTPTESLVKITQSLPTDVKPIFSTQLAKLYADRQMQLLWQDETAISQFQQQLAELSLAGVQPQFGEWLAILENNQLNELGRDVILSDAMLGYLQYLSSIEASGQYWLYTNRPYKIIAPTTAQMKPWIDAVESNNLSSWVKSQAPNHPMYLPMRKEMLKLLAMPEDNLEIVGTKALKLGQSSDDVVMLRQILQREGLLEGGNVTEEVAPPETMAQVAELAVEQTVEPTEPSDAPASTVSKVYDQELVDAVKKFQLQYGLEADGVVGKGTRVWLNMQPKQKAGLMALNIQRLRIIPASSGTGILVNIPGYSLDFYLNDEVILDSKVIVGRADRKTPIMSSALNNVVINPPWSVPTSMARKDIAPKGKQDPSYFSRKGYTVYSGWGADSYEINPYAIDWDNITPANFPYRIRQAPGPTNSLGRYKFNMPSSDAIYLHDTPNHSLFNRNARAISSGCVRVNKASELASILLGDAGWEQKRIDGALKEGSTRYVNIPDRIPVFLYYQTAWVDKDQQPQYRADIYQYDNSIDNADKYLSMLKKILH
;
A
#
# COMPACT_ATOMS: atom_id res chain seq x y z
N MET A 1 -52.92 -2.89 2.34
CA MET A 1 -53.85 -1.85 2.80
C MET A 1 -53.24 -1.09 3.95
N ALA A 2 -52.94 0.19 3.78
CA ALA A 2 -52.97 1.34 4.70
C ALA A 2 -52.01 2.42 4.18
N LYS A 3 -52.59 3.36 3.45
CA LYS A 3 -51.92 4.61 3.03
C LYS A 3 -51.92 5.57 4.23
N ARG A 4 -50.78 6.06 4.65
CA ARG A 4 -50.68 7.23 5.53
C ARG A 4 -50.30 8.46 4.70
N ARG A 5 -51.26 9.41 4.68
CA ARG A 5 -51.10 10.77 4.12
C ARG A 5 -50.34 11.64 5.11
N VAL A 6 -49.33 12.36 4.62
CA VAL A 6 -48.66 13.45 5.33
C VAL A 6 -49.35 14.75 4.91
N ARG A 7 -49.86 15.51 5.89
CA ARG A 7 -50.44 16.84 5.72
C ARG A 7 -49.33 17.88 5.73
N ALA A 8 -49.31 18.74 4.72
CA ALA A 8 -48.52 19.97 4.71
C ALA A 8 -49.22 21.04 5.55
N LEU A 9 -48.51 21.70 6.43
CA LEU A 9 -48.94 22.89 7.16
C LEU A 9 -48.43 24.13 6.39
N GLN A 10 -49.34 24.93 5.86
CA GLN A 10 -49.07 26.28 5.37
C GLN A 10 -49.19 27.24 6.54
N VAL A 11 -48.11 28.03 6.75
CA VAL A 11 -48.11 29.18 7.67
C VAL A 11 -48.16 30.45 6.81
N SER A 12 -49.27 31.16 6.88
CA SER A 12 -49.46 32.48 6.28
C SER A 12 -48.91 33.54 7.22
N VAL A 13 -47.98 34.37 6.73
CA VAL A 13 -47.52 35.58 7.43
C VAL A 13 -48.28 36.77 6.86
N ILE A 14 -49.04 37.45 7.73
CA ILE A 14 -49.75 38.69 7.45
C ILE A 14 -48.80 39.86 7.72
N CYS A 15 -48.48 40.64 6.69
CA CYS A 15 -47.79 41.93 6.81
C CYS A 15 -48.79 43.04 7.18
N GLY A 16 -48.69 43.60 8.38
CA GLY A 16 -49.40 44.82 8.76
C GLY A 16 -48.56 46.05 8.47
N LEU A 17 -49.01 46.91 7.58
CA LEU A 17 -48.48 48.25 7.39
C LEU A 17 -48.98 49.18 8.52
N MET A 18 -48.08 49.76 9.32
CA MET A 18 -48.38 50.93 10.12
C MET A 18 -47.59 52.12 9.56
N ALA A 19 -48.31 53.11 9.04
CA ALA A 19 -47.80 54.41 8.65
C ALA A 19 -47.71 55.32 9.89
N LEU A 20 -46.53 55.81 10.20
CA LEU A 20 -46.29 56.88 11.19
C LEU A 20 -45.87 58.15 10.43
N GLN A 21 -46.72 59.17 10.54
CA GLN A 21 -46.47 60.54 10.08
C GLN A 21 -45.54 61.25 11.05
N PHE A 22 -44.47 61.90 10.53
CA PHE A 22 -43.67 62.84 11.27
C PHE A 22 -43.86 64.24 10.70
N PRO A 23 -43.86 65.30 11.53
CA PRO A 23 -44.00 66.68 11.04
C PRO A 23 -42.61 67.21 10.60
N ALA A 24 -42.68 68.08 9.59
CA ALA A 24 -41.54 68.81 9.07
C ALA A 24 -41.12 69.90 10.03
N PHE A 25 -39.82 70.01 10.31
CA PHE A 25 -39.14 71.21 10.78
C PHE A 25 -38.02 71.58 9.80
N SER A 26 -38.15 72.73 9.21
CA SER A 26 -37.11 73.43 8.45
C SER A 26 -36.13 74.07 9.40
N ASN A 27 -34.81 73.80 9.19
CA ASN A 27 -33.79 74.85 9.38
C ASN A 27 -32.55 74.58 8.54
N GLU A 28 -32.25 75.46 7.70
CA GLU A 28 -30.99 75.56 6.94
C GLU A 28 -29.86 75.86 7.91
N GLU A 29 -28.80 75.07 7.89
CA GLU A 29 -27.46 75.51 8.14
C GLU A 29 -26.45 74.76 7.30
N ASN A 30 -25.80 75.46 6.46
CA ASN A 30 -24.84 75.10 5.44
C ASN A 30 -23.49 74.72 6.11
N THR A 31 -23.19 73.42 6.21
CA THR A 31 -21.84 72.96 6.54
C THR A 31 -21.39 71.98 5.47
N GLN A 32 -20.61 72.48 4.51
CA GLN A 32 -19.86 71.64 3.58
C GLN A 32 -18.85 70.81 4.35
N GLN A 33 -19.24 69.62 4.74
CA GLN A 33 -18.30 68.53 5.04
C GLN A 33 -17.93 67.87 3.72
N SER A 34 -16.68 68.05 3.32
CA SER A 34 -16.07 67.27 2.25
C SER A 34 -16.13 65.80 2.60
N VAL A 35 -17.10 65.08 2.02
CA VAL A 35 -17.10 63.62 1.94
C VAL A 35 -15.94 63.29 1.02
N SER A 36 -14.79 62.88 1.60
CA SER A 36 -13.74 62.23 0.83
C SER A 36 -14.35 61.00 0.16
N GLU A 37 -14.56 61.10 -1.16
CA GLU A 37 -14.83 59.91 -2.00
C GLU A 37 -13.73 58.90 -1.71
N VAL A 38 -14.07 57.83 -1.00
CA VAL A 38 -13.26 56.63 -0.97
C VAL A 38 -13.30 56.13 -2.41
N GLN A 39 -12.27 56.42 -3.20
CA GLN A 39 -12.10 55.85 -4.53
C GLN A 39 -12.14 54.35 -4.38
N ALA A 40 -13.22 53.74 -4.88
CA ALA A 40 -13.31 52.29 -4.95
C ALA A 40 -12.14 51.81 -5.79
N VAL A 41 -11.21 51.12 -5.15
CA VAL A 41 -10.06 50.51 -5.84
C VAL A 41 -10.62 49.56 -6.88
N ALA A 42 -10.29 49.75 -8.15
CA ALA A 42 -10.75 48.91 -9.24
C ALA A 42 -10.36 47.43 -8.95
N PRO A 43 -11.26 46.49 -9.20
CA PRO A 43 -10.98 45.09 -8.92
C PRO A 43 -9.79 44.61 -9.77
N VAL A 44 -8.87 43.86 -9.13
CA VAL A 44 -7.70 43.28 -9.79
C VAL A 44 -8.18 42.28 -10.84
N THR A 45 -7.71 42.43 -12.06
CA THR A 45 -8.03 41.49 -13.16
C THR A 45 -7.10 40.28 -13.13
N PRO A 46 -7.51 39.13 -13.71
CA PRO A 46 -6.62 37.94 -13.83
C PRO A 46 -5.30 38.27 -14.56
N THR A 47 -5.31 39.18 -15.54
CA THR A 47 -4.09 39.59 -16.25
C THR A 47 -3.12 40.35 -15.35
N GLU A 48 -3.62 41.33 -14.58
CA GLU A 48 -2.82 42.06 -13.60
C GLU A 48 -2.30 41.15 -12.48
N SER A 49 -3.12 40.22 -12.02
CA SER A 49 -2.73 39.20 -11.04
C SER A 49 -1.58 38.36 -11.57
N LEU A 50 -1.67 37.86 -12.82
CA LEU A 50 -0.60 37.08 -13.45
C LEU A 50 0.72 37.82 -13.53
N VAL A 51 0.68 39.15 -13.85
CA VAL A 51 1.88 39.97 -13.87
C VAL A 51 2.50 40.08 -12.47
N LYS A 52 1.71 40.36 -11.42
CA LYS A 52 2.19 40.42 -10.03
C LYS A 52 2.76 39.05 -9.57
N ILE A 53 2.08 37.94 -9.88
CA ILE A 53 2.57 36.58 -9.61
C ILE A 53 3.94 36.38 -10.27
N THR A 54 4.06 36.67 -11.57
CA THR A 54 5.31 36.46 -12.30
C THR A 54 6.46 37.32 -11.74
N GLN A 55 6.16 38.55 -11.31
CA GLN A 55 7.15 39.46 -10.70
C GLN A 55 7.58 39.06 -9.28
N SER A 56 6.77 38.25 -8.57
CA SER A 56 7.08 37.76 -7.23
C SER A 56 7.97 36.53 -7.22
N LEU A 57 8.23 35.92 -8.37
CA LEU A 57 8.98 34.69 -8.53
C LEU A 57 10.33 34.91 -9.21
N PRO A 58 11.35 34.09 -8.94
CA PRO A 58 12.57 34.02 -9.73
C PRO A 58 12.26 33.74 -11.22
N THR A 59 13.11 34.25 -12.11
CA THR A 59 12.88 34.21 -13.57
C THR A 59 12.81 32.82 -14.17
N ASP A 60 13.42 31.85 -13.52
CA ASP A 60 13.44 30.42 -13.86
C ASP A 60 12.28 29.62 -13.27
N VAL A 61 11.52 30.20 -12.33
CA VAL A 61 10.38 29.55 -11.67
C VAL A 61 9.07 29.95 -12.35
N LYS A 62 8.34 28.95 -12.83
CA LYS A 62 7.01 29.11 -13.45
C LYS A 62 6.00 28.18 -12.80
N PRO A 63 4.93 28.72 -12.20
CA PRO A 63 3.86 27.89 -11.65
C PRO A 63 3.20 27.02 -12.74
N ILE A 64 2.86 25.78 -12.39
CA ILE A 64 2.20 24.84 -13.30
C ILE A 64 0.78 25.30 -13.62
N PHE A 65 0.08 25.82 -12.61
CA PHE A 65 -1.33 26.21 -12.71
C PHE A 65 -1.51 27.73 -12.82
N SER A 66 -0.63 28.41 -13.57
CA SER A 66 -0.58 29.88 -13.69
C SER A 66 -1.93 30.53 -13.98
N THR A 67 -2.77 29.93 -14.85
CA THR A 67 -4.10 30.44 -15.19
C THR A 67 -5.07 30.37 -13.99
N GLN A 68 -5.06 29.25 -13.25
CA GLN A 68 -5.89 29.06 -12.07
C GLN A 68 -5.48 30.00 -10.95
N LEU A 69 -4.18 30.14 -10.71
CA LEU A 69 -3.61 31.06 -9.73
C LEU A 69 -3.94 32.52 -10.07
N ALA A 70 -3.78 32.94 -11.34
CA ALA A 70 -4.12 34.27 -11.76
C ALA A 70 -5.59 34.63 -11.45
N LYS A 71 -6.51 33.71 -11.72
CA LYS A 71 -7.91 33.91 -11.38
C LYS A 71 -8.14 33.92 -9.88
N LEU A 72 -7.57 32.96 -9.15
CA LEU A 72 -7.74 32.80 -7.70
C LEU A 72 -7.28 34.06 -6.94
N TYR A 73 -6.08 34.60 -7.26
CA TYR A 73 -5.56 35.81 -6.63
C TYR A 73 -6.29 37.07 -7.09
N ALA A 74 -6.77 37.15 -8.33
CA ALA A 74 -7.61 38.23 -8.78
C ALA A 74 -8.93 38.30 -8.00
N ASP A 75 -9.65 37.18 -7.90
CA ASP A 75 -10.92 37.08 -7.17
C ASP A 75 -10.74 37.50 -5.68
N ARG A 76 -9.55 37.30 -5.12
CA ARG A 76 -9.19 37.67 -3.74
C ARG A 76 -8.48 39.01 -3.61
N GLN A 77 -8.40 39.83 -4.65
CA GLN A 77 -7.70 41.11 -4.65
C GLN A 77 -6.24 41.04 -4.18
N MET A 78 -5.55 39.94 -4.56
CA MET A 78 -4.16 39.58 -4.18
C MET A 78 -3.94 39.30 -2.69
N GLN A 79 -4.99 39.01 -1.92
CA GLN A 79 -4.83 38.59 -0.52
C GLN A 79 -4.17 37.21 -0.46
N LEU A 80 -3.25 37.04 0.47
CA LEU A 80 -2.53 35.80 0.69
C LEU A 80 -3.47 34.70 1.21
N LEU A 81 -3.17 33.47 0.83
CA LEU A 81 -3.92 32.26 1.20
C LEU A 81 -3.26 31.52 2.38
N TRP A 82 -1.95 31.69 2.54
CA TRP A 82 -1.13 30.94 3.48
C TRP A 82 -0.58 31.85 4.58
N GLN A 83 -1.43 32.15 5.59
CA GLN A 83 -1.07 32.94 6.77
C GLN A 83 -0.97 32.09 8.06
N ASP A 84 -1.41 30.82 8.00
CA ASP A 84 -1.35 29.87 9.11
C ASP A 84 -0.07 29.03 9.00
N GLU A 85 0.95 29.36 9.78
CA GLU A 85 2.25 28.65 9.79
C GLU A 85 2.10 27.17 10.15
N THR A 86 1.09 26.80 10.95
CA THR A 86 0.79 25.40 11.27
C THR A 86 0.29 24.66 10.03
N ALA A 87 -0.59 25.28 9.26
CA ALA A 87 -1.07 24.72 7.99
C ALA A 87 0.05 24.58 6.98
N ILE A 88 0.94 25.58 6.86
CA ILE A 88 2.11 25.55 5.97
C ILE A 88 3.01 24.37 6.33
N SER A 89 3.40 24.23 7.61
CA SER A 89 4.25 23.13 8.06
C SER A 89 3.62 21.76 7.81
N GLN A 90 2.34 21.58 8.17
CA GLN A 90 1.62 20.34 7.94
C GLN A 90 1.52 20.00 6.45
N PHE A 91 1.29 20.98 5.60
CA PHE A 91 1.21 20.79 4.16
C PHE A 91 2.56 20.39 3.56
N GLN A 92 3.64 21.08 3.94
CA GLN A 92 4.99 20.73 3.51
C GLN A 92 5.37 19.30 3.94
N GLN A 93 4.97 18.86 5.14
CA GLN A 93 5.18 17.47 5.58
C GLN A 93 4.43 16.48 4.70
N GLN A 94 3.17 16.75 4.32
CA GLN A 94 2.42 15.87 3.41
C GLN A 94 3.03 15.82 2.01
N LEU A 95 3.50 16.95 1.49
CA LEU A 95 4.25 17.00 0.22
C LEU A 95 5.56 16.20 0.31
N ALA A 96 6.24 16.27 1.46
CA ALA A 96 7.48 15.52 1.69
C ALA A 96 7.24 14.01 1.73
N GLU A 97 6.16 13.55 2.35
CA GLU A 97 5.74 12.13 2.31
C GLU A 97 5.47 11.66 0.87
N LEU A 98 4.79 12.49 0.06
CA LEU A 98 4.53 12.19 -1.36
C LEU A 98 5.81 12.17 -2.19
N SER A 99 6.72 13.11 -1.95
CA SER A 99 8.03 13.16 -2.61
C SER A 99 8.87 11.94 -2.26
N LEU A 100 8.89 11.53 -0.98
CA LEU A 100 9.59 10.34 -0.52
C LEU A 100 9.02 9.05 -1.11
N ALA A 101 7.71 8.99 -1.32
CA ALA A 101 7.04 7.87 -2.01
C ALA A 101 7.37 7.81 -3.52
N GLY A 102 7.94 8.87 -4.09
CA GLY A 102 8.33 8.96 -5.49
C GLY A 102 7.19 8.90 -6.49
N VAL A 103 5.94 9.09 -6.04
CA VAL A 103 4.73 8.93 -6.87
C VAL A 103 4.61 9.98 -7.98
N GLN A 104 5.16 11.18 -7.75
CA GLN A 104 5.20 12.28 -8.72
C GLN A 104 6.39 13.19 -8.40
N PRO A 105 7.35 13.37 -9.32
CA PRO A 105 8.55 14.19 -9.09
C PRO A 105 8.24 15.64 -8.71
N GLN A 106 7.13 16.19 -9.21
CA GLN A 106 6.74 17.56 -9.00
C GLN A 106 6.60 17.96 -7.52
N PHE A 107 6.21 17.05 -6.64
CA PHE A 107 6.11 17.36 -5.20
C PHE A 107 7.46 17.72 -4.58
N GLY A 108 8.52 17.06 -4.99
CA GLY A 108 9.89 17.40 -4.57
C GLY A 108 10.38 18.71 -5.19
N GLU A 109 9.97 19.05 -6.42
CA GLU A 109 10.32 20.30 -7.08
C GLU A 109 9.68 21.49 -6.39
N TRP A 110 8.39 21.44 -6.03
CA TRP A 110 7.74 22.51 -5.24
C TRP A 110 8.43 22.73 -3.90
N LEU A 111 8.75 21.66 -3.18
CA LEU A 111 9.48 21.77 -1.92
C LEU A 111 10.87 22.41 -2.10
N ALA A 112 11.60 22.04 -3.14
CA ALA A 112 12.91 22.62 -3.44
C ALA A 112 12.80 24.12 -3.77
N ILE A 113 11.74 24.55 -4.45
CA ILE A 113 11.48 25.98 -4.69
C ILE A 113 11.15 26.69 -3.38
N LEU A 114 10.36 26.10 -2.49
CA LEU A 114 9.98 26.67 -1.19
C LEU A 114 11.17 26.81 -0.21
N GLU A 115 12.20 25.99 -0.34
CA GLU A 115 13.46 26.13 0.42
C GLU A 115 14.35 27.28 -0.10
N ASN A 116 14.01 27.89 -1.25
CA ASN A 116 14.78 28.99 -1.80
C ASN A 116 14.49 30.30 -1.04
N ASN A 117 15.51 30.83 -0.37
CA ASN A 117 15.42 32.07 0.42
C ASN A 117 15.20 33.34 -0.44
N GLN A 118 15.16 33.24 -1.76
CA GLN A 118 14.92 34.40 -2.66
C GLN A 118 13.41 34.68 -2.88
N LEU A 119 12.52 33.79 -2.40
CA LEU A 119 11.08 34.03 -2.49
C LEU A 119 10.65 35.13 -1.51
N ASN A 120 9.95 36.15 -2.04
CA ASN A 120 9.21 37.07 -1.20
C ASN A 120 7.90 36.43 -0.69
N GLU A 121 7.17 37.10 0.17
CA GLU A 121 5.96 36.61 0.80
C GLU A 121 4.90 36.14 -0.23
N LEU A 122 4.62 36.95 -1.25
CA LEU A 122 3.69 36.58 -2.32
C LEU A 122 4.21 35.41 -3.16
N GLY A 123 5.51 35.38 -3.47
CA GLY A 123 6.11 34.30 -4.22
C GLY A 123 5.99 32.94 -3.47
N ARG A 124 6.23 32.97 -2.15
CA ARG A 124 6.05 31.79 -1.30
C ARG A 124 4.59 31.31 -1.26
N ASP A 125 3.65 32.23 -1.08
CA ASP A 125 2.22 31.97 -1.07
C ASP A 125 1.74 31.37 -2.41
N VAL A 126 2.23 31.90 -3.52
CA VAL A 126 1.94 31.40 -4.88
C VAL A 126 2.46 29.97 -5.08
N ILE A 127 3.68 29.66 -4.65
CA ILE A 127 4.22 28.29 -4.81
C ILE A 127 3.51 27.29 -3.91
N LEU A 128 3.15 27.66 -2.68
CA LEU A 128 2.31 26.83 -1.82
C LEU A 128 0.94 26.56 -2.46
N SER A 129 0.36 27.59 -3.09
CA SER A 129 -0.92 27.46 -3.78
C SER A 129 -0.83 26.62 -5.05
N ASP A 130 0.25 26.74 -5.83
CA ASP A 130 0.52 25.88 -6.99
C ASP A 130 0.67 24.41 -6.57
N ALA A 131 1.43 24.17 -5.51
CA ALA A 131 1.56 22.84 -4.90
C ALA A 131 0.22 22.30 -4.38
N MET A 132 -0.62 23.15 -3.77
CA MET A 132 -1.95 22.75 -3.30
C MET A 132 -2.88 22.35 -4.46
N LEU A 133 -2.86 23.07 -5.56
CA LEU A 133 -3.62 22.70 -6.76
C LEU A 133 -3.18 21.32 -7.28
N GLY A 134 -1.86 21.06 -7.32
CA GLY A 134 -1.32 19.75 -7.65
C GLY A 134 -1.72 18.65 -6.67
N TYR A 135 -1.74 18.97 -5.39
CA TYR A 135 -2.15 18.04 -4.34
C TYR A 135 -3.64 17.68 -4.42
N LEU A 136 -4.53 18.66 -4.64
CA LEU A 136 -5.95 18.43 -4.84
C LEU A 136 -6.22 17.55 -6.07
N GLN A 137 -5.49 17.79 -7.14
CA GLN A 137 -5.56 16.94 -8.33
C GLN A 137 -5.06 15.53 -8.05
N TYR A 138 -3.98 15.39 -7.26
CA TYR A 138 -3.49 14.08 -6.81
C TYR A 138 -4.56 13.32 -6.01
N LEU A 139 -5.18 13.95 -5.02
CA LEU A 139 -6.23 13.32 -4.20
C LEU A 139 -7.40 12.83 -5.06
N SER A 140 -7.87 13.67 -5.98
CA SER A 140 -8.93 13.30 -6.91
C SER A 140 -8.52 12.16 -7.86
N SER A 141 -7.27 12.17 -8.33
CA SER A 141 -6.74 11.13 -9.22
C SER A 141 -6.60 9.79 -8.52
N ILE A 142 -6.16 9.78 -7.26
CA ILE A 142 -6.01 8.53 -6.50
C ILE A 142 -7.36 7.91 -6.18
N GLU A 143 -8.35 8.71 -5.83
CA GLU A 143 -9.71 8.25 -5.60
C GLU A 143 -10.34 7.66 -6.87
N ALA A 144 -10.22 8.35 -8.00
CA ALA A 144 -10.84 7.94 -9.26
C ALA A 144 -10.16 6.74 -9.94
N SER A 145 -8.84 6.62 -9.82
CA SER A 145 -8.06 5.68 -10.65
C SER A 145 -6.73 5.21 -10.05
N GLY A 146 -6.48 5.45 -8.76
CA GLY A 146 -5.22 5.12 -8.07
C GLY A 146 -4.80 3.67 -8.25
N GLN A 147 -5.76 2.75 -8.28
CA GLN A 147 -5.53 1.32 -8.52
C GLN A 147 -4.82 1.01 -9.87
N TYR A 148 -4.84 1.93 -10.84
CA TYR A 148 -4.22 1.71 -12.15
C TYR A 148 -2.84 2.36 -12.28
N TRP A 149 -2.60 3.53 -11.68
CA TRP A 149 -1.35 4.27 -11.88
C TRP A 149 -0.40 4.21 -10.67
N LEU A 150 -0.92 4.06 -9.42
CA LEU A 150 -0.09 3.98 -8.22
C LEU A 150 0.80 2.71 -8.17
N TYR A 151 0.54 1.76 -9.05
CA TYR A 151 1.28 0.50 -9.21
C TYR A 151 2.02 0.43 -10.55
N THR A 152 2.35 1.59 -11.12
CA THR A 152 3.12 1.70 -12.36
C THR A 152 4.27 2.67 -12.17
N ASN A 153 5.26 2.61 -13.05
CA ASN A 153 6.38 3.55 -13.05
C ASN A 153 6.04 4.87 -13.78
N ARG A 154 4.79 5.05 -14.17
CA ARG A 154 4.36 6.24 -14.90
C ARG A 154 3.57 7.14 -13.97
N PRO A 155 4.04 8.39 -13.73
CA PRO A 155 3.24 9.36 -13.00
C PRO A 155 1.91 9.58 -13.71
N TYR A 156 0.88 9.88 -12.93
CA TYR A 156 -0.39 10.31 -13.50
C TYR A 156 -0.22 11.67 -14.23
N LYS A 157 -1.11 11.96 -15.18
CA LYS A 157 -1.08 13.23 -15.91
C LYS A 157 -1.52 14.36 -14.99
N ILE A 158 -0.66 15.36 -14.81
CA ILE A 158 -0.99 16.59 -14.09
C ILE A 158 -1.97 17.41 -14.92
N ILE A 159 -3.15 17.67 -14.38
CA ILE A 159 -4.19 18.54 -14.94
C ILE A 159 -4.70 19.49 -13.84
N ALA A 160 -5.23 20.65 -14.23
CA ALA A 160 -5.77 21.58 -13.25
C ALA A 160 -6.98 21.02 -12.52
N PRO A 161 -7.08 21.19 -11.19
CA PRO A 161 -8.28 20.82 -10.45
C PRO A 161 -9.47 21.72 -10.85
N THR A 162 -10.66 21.18 -10.76
CA THR A 162 -11.90 21.92 -11.00
C THR A 162 -12.20 22.89 -9.85
N THR A 163 -13.05 23.89 -10.09
CA THR A 163 -13.51 24.81 -9.04
C THR A 163 -14.17 24.06 -7.86
N ALA A 164 -14.91 22.98 -8.14
CA ALA A 164 -15.52 22.15 -7.10
C ALA A 164 -14.48 21.47 -6.21
N GLN A 165 -13.37 21.02 -6.78
CA GLN A 165 -12.26 20.41 -6.03
C GLN A 165 -11.47 21.43 -5.20
N MET A 166 -11.39 22.67 -5.66
CA MET A 166 -10.71 23.77 -4.95
C MET A 166 -11.56 24.35 -3.81
N LYS A 167 -12.88 24.29 -3.92
CA LYS A 167 -13.80 24.96 -2.99
C LYS A 167 -13.56 24.60 -1.51
N PRO A 168 -13.39 23.34 -1.08
CA PRO A 168 -13.16 23.02 0.34
C PRO A 168 -11.89 23.66 0.91
N TRP A 169 -10.84 23.79 0.11
CA TRP A 169 -9.63 24.51 0.51
C TRP A 169 -9.89 25.99 0.71
N ILE A 170 -10.55 26.65 -0.25
CA ILE A 170 -10.87 28.08 -0.17
C ILE A 170 -11.80 28.36 1.02
N ASP A 171 -12.83 27.54 1.22
CA ASP A 171 -13.73 27.66 2.39
C ASP A 171 -12.94 27.53 3.72
N ALA A 172 -11.92 26.66 3.77
CA ALA A 172 -11.07 26.51 4.95
C ALA A 172 -10.18 27.73 5.21
N VAL A 173 -9.67 28.38 4.15
CA VAL A 173 -8.94 29.65 4.24
C VAL A 173 -9.85 30.74 4.76
N GLU A 174 -11.04 30.90 4.20
CA GLU A 174 -12.00 31.95 4.56
C GLU A 174 -12.58 31.80 5.97
N SER A 175 -12.67 30.57 6.46
CA SER A 175 -13.15 30.27 7.81
C SER A 175 -12.05 30.19 8.87
N ASN A 176 -10.79 30.55 8.54
CA ASN A 176 -9.61 30.41 9.42
C ASN A 176 -9.44 28.99 10.01
N ASN A 177 -9.73 27.97 9.21
CA ASN A 177 -9.66 26.55 9.62
C ASN A 177 -8.68 25.75 8.74
N LEU A 178 -7.67 26.43 8.16
CA LEU A 178 -6.79 25.83 7.15
C LEU A 178 -5.96 24.67 7.72
N SER A 179 -5.38 24.83 8.92
CA SER A 179 -4.56 23.77 9.54
C SER A 179 -5.35 22.49 9.83
N SER A 180 -6.57 22.63 10.35
CA SER A 180 -7.45 21.47 10.59
C SER A 180 -7.83 20.78 9.27
N TRP A 181 -8.14 21.55 8.25
CA TRP A 181 -8.47 21.03 6.93
C TRP A 181 -7.28 20.33 6.27
N VAL A 182 -6.08 20.93 6.26
CA VAL A 182 -4.86 20.31 5.74
C VAL A 182 -4.58 18.99 6.45
N LYS A 183 -4.67 18.96 7.78
CA LYS A 183 -4.48 17.74 8.57
C LYS A 183 -5.46 16.63 8.15
N SER A 184 -6.71 16.97 7.83
CA SER A 184 -7.72 16.00 7.42
C SER A 184 -7.46 15.39 6.03
N GLN A 185 -6.55 15.97 5.22
CA GLN A 185 -6.20 15.44 3.90
C GLN A 185 -5.19 14.27 3.96
N ALA A 186 -4.61 13.99 5.12
CA ALA A 186 -3.79 12.79 5.33
C ALA A 186 -4.61 11.50 5.11
N PRO A 187 -3.99 10.35 4.84
CA PRO A 187 -4.72 9.09 4.69
C PRO A 187 -5.58 8.78 5.91
N ASN A 188 -6.90 8.64 5.70
CA ASN A 188 -7.83 8.25 6.76
C ASN A 188 -7.84 6.72 6.91
N HIS A 189 -6.78 6.18 7.50
CA HIS A 189 -6.63 4.74 7.69
C HIS A 189 -5.94 4.44 9.03
N PRO A 190 -6.36 3.43 9.81
CA PRO A 190 -5.78 3.12 11.12
C PRO A 190 -4.26 2.85 11.09
N MET A 191 -3.75 2.28 10.01
CA MET A 191 -2.31 2.03 9.84
C MET A 191 -1.48 3.28 9.50
N TYR A 192 -2.10 4.43 9.18
CA TYR A 192 -1.34 5.61 8.74
C TYR A 192 -0.34 6.10 9.78
N LEU A 193 -0.79 6.36 11.00
CA LEU A 193 0.09 6.89 12.06
C LEU A 193 1.19 5.90 12.47
N PRO A 194 0.93 4.60 12.68
CA PRO A 194 1.99 3.62 12.91
C PRO A 194 3.03 3.55 11.78
N MET A 195 2.58 3.53 10.53
CA MET A 195 3.47 3.50 9.36
C MET A 195 4.29 4.79 9.22
N ARG A 196 3.68 5.95 9.46
CA ARG A 196 4.37 7.24 9.46
C ARG A 196 5.45 7.29 10.55
N LYS A 197 5.14 6.79 11.74
CA LYS A 197 6.12 6.70 12.85
C LYS A 197 7.33 5.84 12.45
N GLU A 198 7.09 4.68 11.86
CA GLU A 198 8.19 3.81 11.39
C GLU A 198 8.99 4.45 10.24
N MET A 199 8.33 5.11 9.30
CA MET A 199 8.98 5.87 8.23
C MET A 199 9.93 6.94 8.79
N LEU A 200 9.49 7.73 9.78
CA LEU A 200 10.31 8.76 10.42
C LEU A 200 11.48 8.14 11.19
N LYS A 201 11.27 7.04 11.91
CA LYS A 201 12.32 6.29 12.58
C LYS A 201 13.41 5.86 11.60
N LEU A 202 13.03 5.31 10.44
CA LEU A 202 13.96 4.89 9.40
C LEU A 202 14.74 6.07 8.80
N LEU A 203 14.10 7.23 8.60
CA LEU A 203 14.77 8.44 8.12
C LEU A 203 15.75 9.03 9.13
N ALA A 204 15.51 8.87 10.43
CA ALA A 204 16.40 9.32 11.49
C ALA A 204 17.65 8.42 11.67
N MET A 205 17.63 7.20 11.11
CA MET A 205 18.79 6.31 11.18
C MET A 205 19.97 6.91 10.43
N PRO A 206 21.22 6.70 10.94
CA PRO A 206 22.42 7.12 10.25
C PRO A 206 22.51 6.52 8.83
N GLU A 207 23.05 7.31 7.90
CA GLU A 207 23.45 6.78 6.60
C GLU A 207 24.80 6.08 6.77
N ASP A 208 24.76 4.77 6.86
CA ASP A 208 25.92 3.91 6.92
C ASP A 208 26.01 3.06 5.64
N ASN A 209 27.22 2.59 5.34
CA ASN A 209 27.46 1.71 4.20
C ASN A 209 27.53 0.24 4.65
N LEU A 210 26.69 -0.15 5.62
CA LEU A 210 26.65 -1.53 6.08
C LEU A 210 26.09 -2.41 4.95
N GLU A 211 26.93 -3.28 4.44
CA GLU A 211 26.58 -4.21 3.36
C GLU A 211 27.25 -5.57 3.56
N ILE A 212 26.49 -6.64 3.38
CA ILE A 212 26.97 -8.00 3.34
C ILE A 212 27.36 -8.32 1.90
N VAL A 213 28.64 -8.27 1.57
CA VAL A 213 29.16 -8.43 0.20
C VAL A 213 29.39 -9.89 -0.20
N GLY A 214 29.60 -10.78 0.77
CA GLY A 214 29.81 -12.20 0.52
C GLY A 214 28.64 -12.88 -0.17
N THR A 215 28.91 -13.82 -1.06
CA THR A 215 27.86 -14.55 -1.81
C THR A 215 27.49 -15.90 -1.18
N LYS A 216 28.32 -16.43 -0.28
CA LYS A 216 28.07 -17.69 0.43
C LYS A 216 27.02 -17.49 1.52
N ALA A 217 26.16 -18.48 1.72
CA ALA A 217 25.21 -18.46 2.81
C ALA A 217 25.94 -18.51 4.17
N LEU A 218 25.51 -17.67 5.14
CA LEU A 218 26.00 -17.71 6.51
C LEU A 218 25.12 -18.65 7.34
N LYS A 219 25.74 -19.53 8.10
CA LYS A 219 25.09 -20.56 8.94
C LYS A 219 25.78 -20.65 10.30
N LEU A 220 25.07 -21.20 11.29
CA LEU A 220 25.58 -21.45 12.64
C LEU A 220 27.00 -22.07 12.61
N GLY A 221 27.91 -21.56 13.41
CA GLY A 221 29.28 -22.01 13.57
C GLY A 221 30.27 -21.54 12.51
N GLN A 222 29.81 -20.84 11.46
CA GLN A 222 30.70 -20.28 10.45
C GLN A 222 31.33 -18.97 10.90
N SER A 223 32.58 -18.72 10.49
CA SER A 223 33.29 -17.46 10.72
C SER A 223 33.49 -16.70 9.41
N SER A 224 33.17 -15.39 9.41
CA SER A 224 33.27 -14.52 8.25
C SER A 224 33.30 -13.04 8.67
N ASP A 225 33.95 -12.18 7.90
CA ASP A 225 33.89 -10.73 8.08
C ASP A 225 32.43 -10.20 7.87
N ASP A 226 31.66 -10.85 7.02
CA ASP A 226 30.23 -10.54 6.83
C ASP A 226 29.40 -10.69 8.12
N VAL A 227 29.85 -11.49 9.10
CA VAL A 227 29.17 -11.64 10.40
C VAL A 227 29.25 -10.37 11.23
N VAL A 228 30.33 -9.62 11.12
CA VAL A 228 30.47 -8.31 11.80
C VAL A 228 29.44 -7.33 11.23
N MET A 229 29.32 -7.27 9.90
CA MET A 229 28.30 -6.42 9.23
C MET A 229 26.90 -6.86 9.59
N LEU A 230 26.64 -8.17 9.61
CA LEU A 230 25.35 -8.73 10.00
C LEU A 230 24.94 -8.30 11.41
N ARG A 231 25.86 -8.37 12.39
CA ARG A 231 25.59 -7.90 13.78
C ARG A 231 25.19 -6.44 13.80
N GLN A 232 25.95 -5.58 13.13
CA GLN A 232 25.67 -4.15 13.08
C GLN A 232 24.31 -3.85 12.43
N ILE A 233 23.98 -4.54 11.32
CA ILE A 233 22.68 -4.40 10.67
C ILE A 233 21.55 -4.82 11.62
N LEU A 234 21.66 -5.98 12.28
CA LEU A 234 20.63 -6.48 13.18
C LEU A 234 20.48 -5.62 14.45
N GLN A 235 21.57 -5.03 14.95
CA GLN A 235 21.54 -4.04 16.04
C GLN A 235 20.83 -2.77 15.60
N ARG A 236 21.13 -2.24 14.41
CA ARG A 236 20.43 -1.09 13.82
C ARG A 236 18.94 -1.33 13.66
N GLU A 237 18.54 -2.55 13.29
CA GLU A 237 17.13 -2.95 13.19
C GLU A 237 16.46 -3.20 14.56
N GLY A 238 17.22 -3.17 15.66
CA GLY A 238 16.72 -3.46 17.01
C GLY A 238 16.41 -4.95 17.26
N LEU A 239 16.97 -5.85 16.46
CA LEU A 239 16.75 -7.30 16.54
C LEU A 239 17.86 -8.03 17.32
N LEU A 240 18.96 -7.34 17.61
CA LEU A 240 20.08 -7.81 18.42
C LEU A 240 20.41 -6.74 19.46
N GLU A 241 20.59 -7.13 20.70
CA GLU A 241 21.00 -6.21 21.76
C GLU A 241 22.46 -5.74 21.55
N GLY A 242 22.82 -4.55 22.00
CA GLY A 242 24.14 -3.98 21.84
C GLY A 242 25.20 -4.80 22.57
N GLY A 243 26.13 -5.31 21.80
CA GLY A 243 27.32 -6.09 22.09
C GLY A 243 27.67 -6.49 23.51
N ASN A 244 27.54 -7.77 23.83
CA ASN A 244 28.42 -8.42 24.77
C ASN A 244 29.78 -8.68 24.08
N VAL A 245 30.81 -8.04 24.59
CA VAL A 245 32.20 -8.40 24.32
C VAL A 245 32.39 -9.77 24.93
N THR A 246 32.27 -10.83 24.15
CA THR A 246 32.69 -12.15 24.59
C THR A 246 34.20 -12.16 24.47
N GLU A 247 34.90 -12.12 25.61
CA GLU A 247 36.29 -12.55 25.67
C GLU A 247 36.39 -13.94 25.03
N GLU A 248 37.24 -14.07 24.06
CA GLU A 248 37.61 -15.36 23.46
C GLU A 248 38.32 -16.16 24.58
N VAL A 249 37.59 -17.03 25.25
CA VAL A 249 38.16 -18.00 26.19
C VAL A 249 38.94 -18.99 25.35
N ALA A 250 40.25 -18.87 25.39
CA ALA A 250 41.20 -19.87 24.88
C ALA A 250 40.84 -21.25 25.49
N PRO A 251 40.97 -22.33 24.73
CA PRO A 251 40.67 -23.66 25.24
C PRO A 251 41.56 -23.99 26.46
N PRO A 252 41.05 -24.68 27.49
CA PRO A 252 41.81 -24.96 28.70
C PRO A 252 42.97 -25.87 28.39
N GLU A 253 44.18 -25.35 28.55
CA GLU A 253 45.38 -26.18 28.65
C GLU A 253 45.31 -26.99 29.96
N THR A 254 45.61 -28.25 29.84
CA THR A 254 45.62 -29.29 30.86
C THR A 254 46.36 -28.86 32.11
N MET A 255 45.72 -29.05 33.26
CA MET A 255 46.35 -28.96 34.59
C MET A 255 47.53 -29.90 34.73
N ALA A 256 48.68 -29.38 35.08
CA ALA A 256 49.68 -30.09 35.86
C ALA A 256 50.61 -29.12 36.63
N GLN A 257 50.46 -29.16 37.95
CA GLN A 257 51.48 -28.95 39.00
C GLN A 257 52.25 -27.61 39.01
N VAL A 258 52.48 -26.90 40.07
CA VAL A 258 52.86 -27.18 41.46
C VAL A 258 52.96 -25.82 42.20
N ALA A 259 52.77 -25.89 43.47
CA ALA A 259 52.84 -24.87 44.47
C ALA A 259 54.17 -24.13 44.61
N GLU A 260 54.06 -23.00 45.34
CA GLU A 260 55.05 -22.42 46.25
C GLU A 260 56.04 -21.40 45.69
N LEU A 261 55.85 -20.13 46.04
CA LEU A 261 56.72 -19.33 46.92
C LEU A 261 56.34 -17.84 46.87
N ALA A 262 56.01 -17.30 48.00
CA ALA A 262 55.85 -15.88 48.21
C ALA A 262 57.22 -15.18 48.21
N VAL A 263 57.36 -14.07 47.45
CA VAL A 263 58.31 -13.01 47.77
C VAL A 263 57.75 -11.66 47.39
N GLU A 264 57.69 -10.81 48.38
CA GLU A 264 57.47 -9.38 48.37
C GLU A 264 58.40 -8.66 47.38
N GLN A 265 57.84 -7.84 46.43
CA GLN A 265 58.59 -6.72 45.88
C GLN A 265 57.69 -5.58 45.38
N THR A 266 57.94 -4.45 45.96
CA THR A 266 57.80 -3.02 45.57
C THR A 266 57.09 -2.65 44.27
N VAL A 267 56.09 -1.77 44.48
CA VAL A 267 55.30 -1.07 43.47
C VAL A 267 56.15 0.00 42.77
N GLU A 268 56.38 -0.11 41.48
CA GLU A 268 56.66 1.01 40.57
C GLU A 268 55.42 1.37 39.74
N PRO A 269 55.12 2.65 39.45
CA PRO A 269 53.95 3.05 38.67
C PRO A 269 54.17 2.76 37.20
N THR A 270 53.49 1.77 36.68
CA THR A 270 53.40 1.50 35.24
C THR A 270 52.35 2.42 34.60
N GLU A 271 52.73 2.99 33.45
CA GLU A 271 51.91 3.77 32.53
C GLU A 271 50.60 3.08 32.15
N PRO A 272 49.55 3.82 31.69
CA PRO A 272 48.28 3.24 31.34
C PRO A 272 48.44 2.28 30.16
N SER A 273 48.29 1.00 30.42
CA SER A 273 48.16 -0.05 29.42
C SER A 273 46.98 0.26 28.50
N ASP A 274 47.24 0.40 27.21
CA ASP A 274 46.22 0.37 26.18
C ASP A 274 45.38 -0.90 26.36
N ALA A 275 44.14 -0.71 26.78
CA ALA A 275 43.14 -1.78 26.82
C ALA A 275 42.98 -2.32 25.39
N PRO A 276 43.05 -3.64 25.15
CA PRO A 276 42.87 -4.18 23.83
C PRO A 276 41.48 -3.77 23.30
N ALA A 277 41.46 -3.16 22.11
CA ALA A 277 40.23 -2.86 21.42
C ALA A 277 39.38 -4.15 21.33
N SER A 278 38.18 -4.15 21.90
CA SER A 278 37.29 -5.30 21.91
C SER A 278 36.97 -5.70 20.47
N THR A 279 37.48 -6.83 20.00
CA THR A 279 37.24 -7.34 18.66
C THR A 279 35.85 -7.95 18.61
N VAL A 280 34.96 -7.40 17.75
CA VAL A 280 33.63 -7.95 17.50
C VAL A 280 33.75 -9.38 16.95
N SER A 281 33.05 -10.34 17.54
CA SER A 281 33.10 -11.75 17.13
C SER A 281 32.69 -11.93 15.66
N LYS A 282 33.51 -12.66 14.90
CA LYS A 282 33.25 -13.04 13.50
C LYS A 282 32.47 -14.36 13.38
N VAL A 283 32.14 -15.00 14.51
CA VAL A 283 31.44 -16.29 14.53
C VAL A 283 29.93 -16.07 14.45
N TYR A 284 29.27 -16.78 13.55
CA TYR A 284 27.81 -16.85 13.44
C TYR A 284 27.27 -17.76 14.53
N ASP A 285 26.92 -17.20 15.66
CA ASP A 285 26.43 -17.89 16.86
C ASP A 285 24.92 -18.05 16.90
N GLN A 286 24.41 -18.68 17.98
CA GLN A 286 22.99 -18.95 18.16
C GLN A 286 22.18 -17.67 18.32
N GLU A 287 22.71 -16.64 18.95
CA GLU A 287 22.04 -15.35 19.13
C GLU A 287 21.74 -14.71 17.75
N LEU A 288 22.72 -14.74 16.84
CA LEU A 288 22.53 -14.28 15.46
C LEU A 288 21.50 -15.13 14.70
N VAL A 289 21.51 -16.45 14.88
CA VAL A 289 20.48 -17.32 14.27
C VAL A 289 19.09 -16.88 14.68
N ASP A 290 18.89 -16.61 15.98
CA ASP A 290 17.58 -16.22 16.51
C ASP A 290 17.17 -14.81 16.07
N ALA A 291 18.12 -13.87 16.02
CA ALA A 291 17.89 -12.54 15.46
C ALA A 291 17.55 -12.58 13.95
N VAL A 292 18.28 -13.39 13.18
CA VAL A 292 18.00 -13.57 11.74
C VAL A 292 16.64 -14.23 11.51
N LYS A 293 16.22 -15.18 12.34
CA LYS A 293 14.86 -15.75 12.25
C LYS A 293 13.78 -14.70 12.47
N LYS A 294 13.94 -13.82 13.47
CA LYS A 294 13.01 -12.69 13.70
C LYS A 294 12.97 -11.76 12.49
N PHE A 295 14.15 -11.39 11.96
CA PHE A 295 14.26 -10.61 10.73
C PHE A 295 13.53 -11.29 9.56
N GLN A 296 13.79 -12.57 9.31
CA GLN A 296 13.16 -13.33 8.23
C GLN A 296 11.64 -13.33 8.32
N LEU A 297 11.06 -13.45 9.53
CA LEU A 297 9.62 -13.38 9.75
C LEU A 297 9.05 -12.02 9.35
N GLN A 298 9.70 -10.91 9.76
CA GLN A 298 9.28 -9.55 9.41
C GLN A 298 9.31 -9.32 7.90
N TYR A 299 10.26 -9.95 7.20
CA TYR A 299 10.43 -9.82 5.75
C TYR A 299 9.74 -10.92 4.93
N GLY A 300 8.85 -11.72 5.55
CA GLY A 300 8.09 -12.76 4.89
C GLY A 300 8.94 -13.88 4.28
N LEU A 301 10.12 -14.11 4.84
CA LEU A 301 11.05 -15.16 4.43
C LEU A 301 10.86 -16.42 5.29
N GLU A 302 11.52 -17.52 4.90
CA GLU A 302 11.62 -18.72 5.73
C GLU A 302 12.50 -18.40 6.93
N ALA A 303 11.98 -18.64 8.13
CA ALA A 303 12.69 -18.38 9.38
C ALA A 303 13.62 -19.54 9.73
N ASP A 304 14.55 -19.86 8.82
CA ASP A 304 15.53 -20.94 8.98
C ASP A 304 16.82 -20.49 9.68
N GLY A 305 17.00 -19.17 9.87
CA GLY A 305 18.20 -18.58 10.46
C GLY A 305 19.42 -18.65 9.55
N VAL A 306 19.25 -18.85 8.25
CA VAL A 306 20.33 -18.86 7.26
C VAL A 306 20.33 -17.57 6.46
N VAL A 307 21.46 -16.86 6.40
CA VAL A 307 21.58 -15.68 5.54
C VAL A 307 21.88 -16.10 4.11
N GLY A 308 20.83 -16.52 3.40
CA GLY A 308 20.88 -16.83 1.98
C GLY A 308 20.70 -15.59 1.10
N LYS A 309 20.60 -15.80 -0.23
CA LYS A 309 20.42 -14.71 -1.20
C LYS A 309 19.20 -13.82 -0.89
N GLY A 310 18.05 -14.40 -0.57
CA GLY A 310 16.83 -13.65 -0.27
C GLY A 310 16.94 -12.79 0.99
N THR A 311 17.52 -13.36 2.07
CA THR A 311 17.75 -12.64 3.33
C THR A 311 18.72 -11.48 3.14
N ARG A 312 19.80 -11.70 2.36
CA ARG A 312 20.84 -10.68 2.09
C ARG A 312 20.27 -9.46 1.34
N VAL A 313 19.38 -9.66 0.37
CA VAL A 313 18.76 -8.54 -0.36
C VAL A 313 18.08 -7.57 0.61
N TRP A 314 17.36 -8.08 1.60
CA TRP A 314 16.69 -7.26 2.60
C TRP A 314 17.61 -6.67 3.66
N LEU A 315 18.64 -7.41 4.08
CA LEU A 315 19.66 -6.91 5.02
C LEU A 315 20.43 -5.73 4.42
N ASN A 316 20.73 -5.78 3.12
CA ASN A 316 21.45 -4.74 2.40
C ASN A 316 20.57 -3.55 1.99
N MET A 317 19.24 -3.65 2.15
CA MET A 317 18.36 -2.52 1.86
C MET A 317 18.55 -1.42 2.90
N GLN A 318 18.96 -0.24 2.44
CA GLN A 318 19.28 0.88 3.32
C GLN A 318 18.02 1.44 4.01
N PRO A 319 18.14 2.02 5.22
CA PRO A 319 17.01 2.60 5.94
C PRO A 319 16.22 3.62 5.11
N LYS A 320 16.88 4.47 4.32
CA LYS A 320 16.23 5.42 3.43
C LYS A 320 15.33 4.76 2.38
N GLN A 321 15.75 3.63 1.83
CA GLN A 321 14.96 2.88 0.85
C GLN A 321 13.73 2.23 1.51
N LYS A 322 13.89 1.72 2.74
CA LYS A 322 12.77 1.21 3.56
C LYS A 322 11.79 2.33 3.91
N ALA A 323 12.29 3.54 4.22
CA ALA A 323 11.45 4.71 4.46
C ALA A 323 10.66 5.11 3.21
N GLY A 324 11.28 5.13 2.03
CA GLY A 324 10.62 5.36 0.74
C GLY A 324 9.54 4.31 0.46
N LEU A 325 9.86 3.02 0.72
CA LEU A 325 8.89 1.93 0.59
C LEU A 325 7.71 2.09 1.54
N MET A 326 7.95 2.51 2.79
CA MET A 326 6.91 2.79 3.76
C MET A 326 6.05 3.98 3.30
N ALA A 327 6.67 5.07 2.82
CA ALA A 327 5.98 6.24 2.27
C ALA A 327 5.08 5.87 1.07
N LEU A 328 5.56 5.04 0.14
CA LEU A 328 4.77 4.56 -0.99
C LEU A 328 3.55 3.76 -0.51
N ASN A 329 3.74 2.86 0.46
CA ASN A 329 2.65 2.07 1.01
C ASN A 329 1.68 2.89 1.86
N ILE A 330 2.11 4.01 2.47
CA ILE A 330 1.21 5.01 3.07
C ILE A 330 0.26 5.59 2.01
N GLN A 331 0.75 5.91 0.80
CA GLN A 331 -0.14 6.41 -0.25
C GLN A 331 -1.13 5.34 -0.74
N ARG A 332 -0.74 4.07 -0.72
CA ARG A 332 -1.63 2.93 -1.04
C ARG A 332 -2.78 2.78 -0.04
N LEU A 333 -2.63 3.22 1.22
CA LEU A 333 -3.72 3.23 2.19
C LEU A 333 -4.92 4.07 1.74
N ARG A 334 -4.74 5.05 0.85
CA ARG A 334 -5.84 5.89 0.32
C ARG A 334 -6.85 5.12 -0.52
N ILE A 335 -6.47 3.95 -1.04
CA ILE A 335 -7.33 3.08 -1.87
C ILE A 335 -7.67 1.75 -1.19
N ILE A 336 -7.15 1.53 0.01
CA ILE A 336 -7.50 0.37 0.86
C ILE A 336 -8.60 0.83 1.83
N PRO A 337 -9.66 0.05 2.04
CA PRO A 337 -10.69 0.40 3.01
C PRO A 337 -10.12 0.61 4.41
N ALA A 338 -10.42 1.75 5.03
CA ALA A 338 -9.97 2.09 6.39
C ALA A 338 -10.62 1.21 7.47
N SER A 339 -11.85 0.75 7.20
CA SER A 339 -12.58 -0.23 7.98
C SER A 339 -13.13 -1.28 7.01
N SER A 340 -13.03 -2.53 7.39
CA SER A 340 -13.57 -3.63 6.59
C SER A 340 -15.04 -3.88 6.89
N GLY A 341 -15.54 -3.43 8.06
CA GLY A 341 -16.84 -3.79 8.56
C GLY A 341 -17.02 -5.30 8.48
N THR A 342 -17.78 -5.75 7.48
CA THR A 342 -17.83 -7.15 7.06
C THR A 342 -17.27 -7.26 5.65
N GLY A 343 -16.19 -8.03 5.46
CA GLY A 343 -15.54 -8.17 4.15
C GLY A 343 -14.26 -9.01 4.18
N ILE A 344 -13.79 -9.38 3.02
CA ILE A 344 -12.57 -10.16 2.83
C ILE A 344 -11.51 -9.26 2.21
N LEU A 345 -10.36 -9.19 2.88
CA LEU A 345 -9.17 -8.49 2.40
C LEU A 345 -8.08 -9.50 2.03
N VAL A 346 -7.53 -9.37 0.82
CA VAL A 346 -6.43 -10.22 0.35
C VAL A 346 -5.23 -9.36 0.02
N ASN A 347 -4.17 -9.45 0.85
CA ASN A 347 -2.89 -8.83 0.52
C ASN A 347 -2.10 -9.72 -0.44
N ILE A 348 -2.01 -9.31 -1.69
CA ILE A 348 -1.38 -10.11 -2.77
C ILE A 348 0.08 -10.45 -2.45
N PRO A 349 1.01 -9.49 -2.18
CA PRO A 349 2.40 -9.81 -1.83
C PRO A 349 2.56 -10.42 -0.43
N GLY A 350 1.59 -10.18 0.46
CA GLY A 350 1.52 -10.80 1.79
C GLY A 350 1.14 -12.27 1.75
N TYR A 351 0.53 -12.72 0.66
CA TYR A 351 -0.05 -14.07 0.54
C TYR A 351 -1.01 -14.40 1.67
N SER A 352 -1.78 -13.41 2.12
CA SER A 352 -2.73 -13.52 3.23
C SER A 352 -4.13 -13.12 2.79
N LEU A 353 -5.11 -13.70 3.47
CA LEU A 353 -6.52 -13.37 3.39
C LEU A 353 -7.02 -13.23 4.82
N ASP A 354 -7.69 -12.12 5.11
CA ASP A 354 -8.39 -11.89 6.36
C ASP A 354 -9.87 -11.66 6.08
N PHE A 355 -10.73 -12.41 6.74
CA PHE A 355 -12.18 -12.21 6.70
C PHE A 355 -12.64 -11.53 7.99
N TYR A 356 -13.18 -10.34 7.82
CA TYR A 356 -13.70 -9.50 8.88
C TYR A 356 -15.21 -9.64 8.99
N LEU A 357 -15.71 -9.70 10.21
CA LEU A 357 -17.11 -9.55 10.56
C LEU A 357 -17.22 -8.49 11.65
N ASN A 358 -17.89 -7.36 11.35
CA ASN A 358 -18.00 -6.22 12.26
C ASN A 358 -16.63 -5.72 12.78
N ASP A 359 -15.67 -5.58 11.86
CA ASP A 359 -14.28 -5.16 12.09
C ASP A 359 -13.41 -6.16 12.89
N GLU A 360 -13.94 -7.33 13.24
CA GLU A 360 -13.17 -8.40 13.88
C GLU A 360 -12.73 -9.46 12.85
N VAL A 361 -11.47 -9.91 12.92
CA VAL A 361 -10.97 -11.01 12.07
C VAL A 361 -11.52 -12.33 12.57
N ILE A 362 -12.45 -12.92 11.82
CA ILE A 362 -13.05 -14.22 12.14
C ILE A 362 -12.38 -15.39 11.41
N LEU A 363 -11.62 -15.12 10.36
CA LEU A 363 -10.81 -16.10 9.64
C LEU A 363 -9.58 -15.42 9.04
N ASP A 364 -8.41 -15.95 9.34
CA ASP A 364 -7.16 -15.68 8.64
C ASP A 364 -6.77 -16.87 7.79
N SER A 365 -6.20 -16.68 6.61
CA SER A 365 -5.77 -17.78 5.74
C SER A 365 -4.56 -17.40 4.89
N LYS A 366 -3.67 -18.38 4.68
CA LYS A 366 -2.69 -18.27 3.60
C LYS A 366 -3.39 -18.37 2.25
N VAL A 367 -2.87 -17.61 1.27
CA VAL A 367 -3.34 -17.71 -0.11
C VAL A 367 -2.21 -17.94 -1.10
N ILE A 368 -2.57 -18.45 -2.29
CA ILE A 368 -1.72 -18.52 -3.47
C ILE A 368 -2.30 -17.55 -4.49
N VAL A 369 -1.47 -16.67 -5.02
CA VAL A 369 -1.84 -15.64 -5.99
C VAL A 369 -1.21 -15.87 -7.35
N GLY A 370 -1.55 -15.05 -8.32
CA GLY A 370 -1.02 -15.12 -9.68
C GLY A 370 0.50 -14.91 -9.74
N ARG A 371 1.14 -15.61 -10.66
CA ARG A 371 2.56 -15.38 -10.99
C ARG A 371 2.74 -14.07 -11.77
N ALA A 372 3.97 -13.58 -11.87
CA ALA A 372 4.29 -12.26 -12.44
C ALA A 372 3.79 -12.06 -13.88
N ASP A 373 3.74 -13.11 -14.70
CA ASP A 373 3.23 -13.08 -16.08
C ASP A 373 1.70 -13.30 -16.19
N ARG A 374 1.03 -13.64 -15.06
CA ARG A 374 -0.42 -13.80 -14.93
C ARG A 374 -0.87 -13.28 -13.57
N LYS A 375 -0.73 -11.97 -13.37
CA LYS A 375 -0.94 -11.30 -12.09
C LYS A 375 -2.37 -11.47 -11.58
N THR A 376 -2.53 -11.58 -10.26
CA THR A 376 -3.82 -11.29 -9.62
C THR A 376 -4.02 -9.78 -9.66
N PRO A 377 -5.14 -9.27 -10.22
CA PRO A 377 -5.38 -7.84 -10.30
C PRO A 377 -5.70 -7.25 -8.94
N ILE A 378 -5.37 -5.98 -8.77
CA ILE A 378 -5.86 -5.15 -7.66
C ILE A 378 -7.30 -4.77 -8.01
N MET A 379 -8.26 -5.16 -7.19
CA MET A 379 -9.68 -4.98 -7.52
C MET A 379 -10.58 -5.08 -6.30
N SER A 380 -11.77 -4.51 -6.43
CA SER A 380 -12.88 -4.68 -5.50
C SER A 380 -14.01 -5.47 -6.18
N SER A 381 -14.62 -6.38 -5.43
CA SER A 381 -15.78 -7.15 -5.84
C SER A 381 -16.58 -7.58 -4.62
N ALA A 382 -17.53 -8.52 -4.78
CA ALA A 382 -18.23 -9.13 -3.66
C ALA A 382 -18.58 -10.58 -3.96
N LEU A 383 -18.43 -11.47 -2.97
CA LEU A 383 -18.93 -12.84 -3.06
C LEU A 383 -20.45 -12.85 -3.15
N ASN A 384 -21.00 -13.69 -4.01
CA ASN A 384 -22.45 -13.85 -4.19
C ASN A 384 -22.94 -15.29 -4.02
N ASN A 385 -22.06 -16.27 -4.22
CA ASN A 385 -22.40 -17.66 -3.97
C ASN A 385 -21.16 -18.52 -3.69
N VAL A 386 -21.40 -19.67 -3.05
CA VAL A 386 -20.44 -20.76 -2.85
C VAL A 386 -20.85 -21.92 -3.76
N VAL A 387 -19.90 -22.45 -4.50
CA VAL A 387 -20.09 -23.67 -5.30
C VAL A 387 -19.38 -24.83 -4.63
N ILE A 388 -20.15 -25.82 -4.21
CA ILE A 388 -19.65 -27.09 -3.65
C ILE A 388 -19.42 -28.05 -4.80
N ASN A 389 -18.32 -28.80 -4.79
CA ASN A 389 -17.89 -29.69 -5.88
C ASN A 389 -17.93 -28.99 -7.25
N PRO A 390 -17.16 -27.89 -7.45
CA PRO A 390 -17.22 -27.12 -8.67
C PRO A 390 -16.65 -27.88 -9.86
N PRO A 391 -17.30 -27.85 -11.03
CA PRO A 391 -16.62 -28.16 -12.28
C PRO A 391 -15.73 -26.96 -12.67
N TRP A 392 -14.65 -27.21 -13.38
CA TRP A 392 -13.80 -26.13 -13.87
C TRP A 392 -13.86 -26.01 -15.38
N SER A 393 -14.47 -24.93 -15.87
CA SER A 393 -14.35 -24.53 -17.26
C SER A 393 -13.00 -23.84 -17.43
N VAL A 394 -12.08 -24.45 -18.16
CA VAL A 394 -10.73 -23.96 -18.33
C VAL A 394 -10.76 -22.68 -19.19
N PRO A 395 -10.19 -21.57 -18.71
CA PRO A 395 -10.04 -20.36 -19.55
C PRO A 395 -9.30 -20.67 -20.85
N THR A 396 -9.76 -20.09 -21.97
CA THR A 396 -9.21 -20.39 -23.31
C THR A 396 -7.69 -20.19 -23.38
N SER A 397 -7.18 -19.14 -22.74
CA SER A 397 -5.73 -18.88 -22.67
C SER A 397 -4.94 -19.99 -21.99
N MET A 398 -5.50 -20.58 -20.93
CA MET A 398 -4.90 -21.72 -20.22
C MET A 398 -5.08 -23.01 -21.00
N ALA A 399 -6.25 -23.24 -21.61
CA ALA A 399 -6.48 -24.38 -22.47
C ALA A 399 -5.44 -24.45 -23.59
N ARG A 400 -5.19 -23.31 -24.23
CA ARG A 400 -4.21 -23.17 -25.33
C ARG A 400 -2.76 -23.32 -24.89
N LYS A 401 -2.36 -22.62 -23.82
CA LYS A 401 -0.95 -22.49 -23.41
C LYS A 401 -0.48 -23.61 -22.48
N ASP A 402 -1.37 -24.12 -21.59
CA ASP A 402 -0.98 -24.98 -20.49
C ASP A 402 -1.47 -26.43 -20.66
N ILE A 403 -2.62 -26.65 -21.34
CA ILE A 403 -3.27 -27.98 -21.43
C ILE A 403 -3.09 -28.61 -22.81
N ALA A 404 -3.35 -27.90 -23.89
CA ALA A 404 -3.23 -28.44 -25.24
C ALA A 404 -1.83 -29.02 -25.56
N PRO A 405 -0.70 -28.39 -25.16
CA PRO A 405 0.62 -28.99 -25.36
C PRO A 405 0.80 -30.35 -24.66
N LYS A 406 0.16 -30.55 -23.50
CA LYS A 406 0.20 -31.83 -22.78
C LYS A 406 -0.64 -32.88 -23.47
N GLY A 407 -1.80 -32.50 -24.02
CA GLY A 407 -2.64 -33.34 -24.82
C GLY A 407 -1.98 -33.79 -26.12
N LYS A 408 -1.20 -32.91 -26.75
CA LYS A 408 -0.37 -33.23 -27.92
C LYS A 408 0.69 -34.30 -27.60
N GLN A 409 1.34 -34.21 -26.43
CA GLN A 409 2.32 -35.17 -25.98
C GLN A 409 1.68 -36.52 -25.62
N ASP A 410 0.54 -36.48 -24.96
CA ASP A 410 -0.18 -37.65 -24.48
C ASP A 410 -1.68 -37.36 -24.32
N PRO A 411 -2.53 -37.79 -25.28
CA PRO A 411 -3.98 -37.57 -25.20
C PRO A 411 -4.64 -38.20 -23.96
N SER A 412 -4.04 -39.25 -23.35
CA SER A 412 -4.55 -39.84 -22.10
C SER A 412 -4.49 -38.89 -20.91
N TYR A 413 -3.73 -37.79 -21.02
CA TYR A 413 -3.68 -36.71 -20.02
C TYR A 413 -5.07 -36.18 -19.67
N PHE A 414 -5.96 -36.04 -20.66
CA PHE A 414 -7.32 -35.55 -20.43
C PHE A 414 -8.11 -36.44 -19.50
N SER A 415 -8.19 -37.73 -19.80
CA SER A 415 -8.94 -38.70 -18.96
C SER A 415 -8.32 -38.86 -17.57
N ARG A 416 -6.99 -38.95 -17.45
CA ARG A 416 -6.30 -39.06 -16.16
C ARG A 416 -6.52 -37.83 -15.25
N LYS A 417 -6.76 -36.68 -15.84
CA LYS A 417 -7.01 -35.42 -15.10
C LYS A 417 -8.50 -35.03 -15.01
N GLY A 418 -9.40 -35.88 -15.51
CA GLY A 418 -10.84 -35.64 -15.50
C GLY A 418 -11.27 -34.50 -16.42
N TYR A 419 -10.50 -34.23 -17.50
CA TYR A 419 -10.88 -33.25 -18.50
C TYR A 419 -11.75 -33.87 -19.59
N THR A 420 -12.78 -33.16 -20.00
CA THR A 420 -13.57 -33.39 -21.20
C THR A 420 -13.30 -32.28 -22.22
N VAL A 421 -13.10 -32.67 -23.47
CA VAL A 421 -12.92 -31.75 -24.59
C VAL A 421 -14.22 -31.63 -25.36
N TYR A 422 -14.66 -30.40 -25.65
CA TYR A 422 -15.87 -30.10 -26.40
C TYR A 422 -15.53 -29.40 -27.72
N SER A 423 -16.36 -29.61 -28.75
CA SER A 423 -16.20 -29.08 -30.09
C SER A 423 -16.24 -27.55 -30.16
N GLY A 424 -16.74 -26.87 -29.13
CA GLY A 424 -16.84 -25.41 -29.09
C GLY A 424 -17.59 -24.92 -27.85
N TRP A 425 -18.13 -23.70 -27.98
CA TRP A 425 -18.80 -22.97 -26.90
C TRP A 425 -20.32 -22.89 -27.08
N GLY A 426 -20.84 -23.27 -28.25
CA GLY A 426 -22.28 -23.25 -28.56
C GLY A 426 -23.08 -24.26 -27.76
N ALA A 427 -24.41 -24.11 -27.76
CA ALA A 427 -25.34 -25.05 -27.13
C ALA A 427 -25.32 -26.43 -27.80
N ASP A 428 -24.93 -26.48 -29.07
CA ASP A 428 -24.76 -27.67 -29.91
C ASP A 428 -23.40 -28.33 -29.79
N SER A 429 -22.54 -27.85 -28.85
CA SER A 429 -21.21 -28.42 -28.65
C SER A 429 -21.32 -29.85 -28.10
N TYR A 430 -20.56 -30.77 -28.69
CA TYR A 430 -20.49 -32.19 -28.31
C TYR A 430 -19.10 -32.54 -27.79
N GLU A 431 -19.01 -33.68 -27.10
CA GLU A 431 -17.74 -34.20 -26.60
C GLU A 431 -16.89 -34.78 -27.74
N ILE A 432 -15.60 -34.47 -27.70
CA ILE A 432 -14.61 -34.96 -28.66
C ILE A 432 -13.64 -35.87 -27.94
N ASN A 433 -13.39 -37.04 -28.57
CA ASN A 433 -12.33 -37.91 -28.12
C ASN A 433 -10.95 -37.27 -28.35
N PRO A 434 -10.15 -37.02 -27.30
CA PRO A 434 -8.82 -36.39 -27.44
C PRO A 434 -7.86 -37.14 -28.38
N TYR A 435 -8.05 -38.45 -28.57
CA TYR A 435 -7.26 -39.25 -29.51
C TYR A 435 -7.65 -39.05 -30.99
N ALA A 436 -8.83 -38.49 -31.25
CA ALA A 436 -9.29 -38.15 -32.59
C ALA A 436 -8.91 -36.73 -33.01
N ILE A 437 -8.27 -35.95 -32.15
CA ILE A 437 -7.82 -34.60 -32.45
C ILE A 437 -6.49 -34.67 -33.22
N ASP A 438 -6.43 -33.98 -34.34
CA ASP A 438 -5.17 -33.75 -35.06
C ASP A 438 -4.33 -32.68 -34.34
N TRP A 439 -3.58 -33.12 -33.32
CA TRP A 439 -2.75 -32.25 -32.48
C TRP A 439 -1.61 -31.58 -33.25
N ASP A 440 -1.20 -32.10 -34.39
CA ASP A 440 -0.11 -31.51 -35.17
C ASP A 440 -0.53 -30.22 -35.89
N ASN A 441 -1.81 -30.13 -36.24
CA ASN A 441 -2.41 -28.93 -36.81
C ASN A 441 -3.01 -27.96 -35.77
N ILE A 442 -2.93 -28.30 -34.47
CA ILE A 442 -3.39 -27.40 -33.38
C ILE A 442 -2.23 -26.55 -32.87
N THR A 443 -2.43 -25.25 -32.88
CA THR A 443 -1.52 -24.25 -32.29
C THR A 443 -2.23 -23.44 -31.20
N PRO A 444 -1.50 -22.76 -30.31
CA PRO A 444 -2.13 -21.85 -29.36
C PRO A 444 -2.99 -20.75 -29.99
N ALA A 445 -2.75 -20.40 -31.25
CA ALA A 445 -3.54 -19.40 -31.97
C ALA A 445 -4.87 -19.93 -32.48
N ASN A 446 -4.90 -21.20 -32.97
CA ASN A 446 -6.06 -21.81 -33.60
C ASN A 446 -6.75 -22.90 -32.77
N PHE A 447 -6.62 -22.90 -31.44
CA PHE A 447 -7.27 -23.89 -30.57
C PHE A 447 -8.79 -23.63 -30.46
N PRO A 448 -9.66 -24.42 -31.09
CA PRO A 448 -11.10 -24.14 -31.18
C PRO A 448 -11.90 -24.78 -30.04
N TYR A 449 -11.29 -25.64 -29.25
CA TYR A 449 -11.97 -26.49 -28.29
C TYR A 449 -12.19 -25.80 -26.94
N ARG A 450 -13.31 -26.17 -26.29
CA ARG A 450 -13.54 -25.88 -24.87
C ARG A 450 -13.11 -27.07 -24.04
N ILE A 451 -12.41 -26.83 -22.94
CA ILE A 451 -12.02 -27.86 -21.99
C ILE A 451 -12.76 -27.62 -20.66
N ARG A 452 -13.32 -28.68 -20.10
CA ARG A 452 -13.97 -28.68 -18.79
C ARG A 452 -13.41 -29.81 -17.95
N GLN A 453 -13.08 -29.52 -16.67
CA GLN A 453 -12.71 -30.53 -15.69
C GLN A 453 -13.92 -30.88 -14.83
N ALA A 454 -14.22 -32.16 -14.68
CA ALA A 454 -15.30 -32.67 -13.83
C ALA A 454 -15.02 -32.36 -12.34
N PRO A 455 -16.07 -32.27 -11.49
CA PRO A 455 -15.88 -32.28 -10.04
C PRO A 455 -15.13 -33.53 -9.58
N GLY A 456 -14.38 -33.42 -8.50
CA GLY A 456 -13.68 -34.58 -7.96
C GLY A 456 -12.38 -34.22 -7.24
N PRO A 457 -11.68 -35.20 -6.68
CA PRO A 457 -10.50 -35.01 -5.83
C PRO A 457 -9.30 -34.42 -6.59
N THR A 458 -9.27 -34.52 -7.92
CA THR A 458 -8.21 -33.95 -8.77
C THR A 458 -8.58 -32.64 -9.43
N ASN A 459 -9.80 -32.11 -9.18
CA ASN A 459 -10.24 -30.85 -9.78
C ASN A 459 -9.35 -29.71 -9.31
N SER A 460 -8.92 -28.89 -10.25
CA SER A 460 -7.99 -27.77 -9.99
C SER A 460 -8.56 -26.70 -9.06
N LEU A 461 -9.89 -26.61 -8.93
CA LEU A 461 -10.59 -25.71 -8.02
C LEU A 461 -10.82 -26.32 -6.62
N GLY A 462 -10.38 -27.56 -6.36
CA GLY A 462 -10.65 -28.27 -5.11
C GLY A 462 -12.13 -28.54 -4.90
N ARG A 463 -12.58 -28.45 -3.65
CA ARG A 463 -13.94 -28.76 -3.23
C ARG A 463 -14.88 -27.55 -3.21
N TYR A 464 -14.33 -26.32 -3.25
CA TYR A 464 -15.10 -25.09 -3.13
C TYR A 464 -14.63 -24.03 -4.13
N LYS A 465 -15.59 -23.30 -4.68
CA LYS A 465 -15.36 -22.08 -5.44
C LYS A 465 -16.27 -20.97 -4.89
N PHE A 466 -15.72 -19.79 -4.70
CA PHE A 466 -16.42 -18.61 -4.21
C PHE A 466 -16.51 -17.61 -5.37
N ASN A 467 -17.70 -17.47 -5.94
CA ASN A 467 -17.91 -16.61 -7.10
C ASN A 467 -18.02 -15.14 -6.67
N MET A 468 -17.34 -14.31 -7.42
CA MET A 468 -17.44 -12.85 -7.34
C MET A 468 -17.44 -12.27 -8.76
N PRO A 469 -18.36 -11.35 -9.10
CA PRO A 469 -18.37 -10.71 -10.41
C PRO A 469 -17.08 -9.92 -10.66
N SER A 470 -16.42 -10.15 -11.78
CA SER A 470 -15.26 -9.37 -12.19
C SER A 470 -15.07 -9.41 -13.71
N SER A 471 -14.56 -8.32 -14.30
CA SER A 471 -14.16 -8.27 -15.72
C SER A 471 -13.02 -9.23 -16.04
N ASP A 472 -12.16 -9.50 -15.04
CA ASP A 472 -10.97 -10.34 -15.18
C ASP A 472 -11.23 -11.83 -14.91
N ALA A 473 -12.49 -12.21 -14.66
CA ALA A 473 -12.90 -13.57 -14.32
C ALA A 473 -12.12 -14.17 -13.12
N ILE A 474 -11.81 -13.33 -12.13
CA ILE A 474 -11.12 -13.70 -10.90
C ILE A 474 -12.13 -14.20 -9.87
N TYR A 475 -11.76 -15.23 -9.12
CA TYR A 475 -12.53 -15.79 -8.01
C TYR A 475 -11.61 -16.39 -6.96
N LEU A 476 -12.16 -16.64 -5.76
CA LEU A 476 -11.49 -17.40 -4.73
C LEU A 476 -11.85 -18.89 -4.88
N HIS A 477 -10.92 -19.79 -4.59
CA HIS A 477 -11.20 -21.23 -4.67
C HIS A 477 -10.25 -22.08 -3.82
N ASP A 478 -10.64 -23.29 -3.59
CA ASP A 478 -9.83 -24.34 -2.98
C ASP A 478 -8.80 -24.92 -3.97
N THR A 479 -8.03 -25.90 -3.54
CA THR A 479 -7.05 -26.62 -4.37
C THR A 479 -6.85 -28.05 -3.85
N PRO A 480 -6.68 -29.06 -4.72
CA PRO A 480 -6.35 -30.41 -4.28
C PRO A 480 -4.91 -30.53 -3.74
N ASN A 481 -4.07 -29.54 -3.95
CA ASN A 481 -2.67 -29.57 -3.55
C ASN A 481 -2.37 -28.55 -2.44
N HIS A 482 -2.77 -28.88 -1.21
CA HIS A 482 -2.57 -28.05 -0.03
C HIS A 482 -1.09 -27.90 0.37
N SER A 483 -0.20 -28.84 -0.02
CA SER A 483 1.24 -28.73 0.29
C SER A 483 1.90 -27.47 -0.31
N LEU A 484 1.30 -26.88 -1.35
CA LEU A 484 1.76 -25.64 -1.96
C LEU A 484 1.68 -24.43 -1.00
N PHE A 485 0.81 -24.46 0.01
CA PHE A 485 0.71 -23.41 1.02
C PHE A 485 1.88 -23.40 2.02
N ASN A 486 2.68 -24.47 2.05
CA ASN A 486 3.90 -24.55 2.86
C ASN A 486 5.08 -23.81 2.21
N ARG A 487 4.95 -23.38 0.96
CA ARG A 487 5.97 -22.57 0.28
C ARG A 487 5.91 -21.12 0.78
N ASN A 488 7.06 -20.49 0.89
CA ASN A 488 7.13 -19.04 1.20
C ASN A 488 6.71 -18.21 0.00
N ALA A 489 7.26 -18.47 -1.19
CA ALA A 489 6.83 -17.82 -2.43
C ALA A 489 5.60 -18.53 -2.99
N ARG A 490 4.45 -17.85 -2.92
CA ARG A 490 3.15 -18.40 -3.33
C ARG A 490 2.52 -17.68 -4.52
N ALA A 491 3.31 -16.93 -5.30
CA ALA A 491 2.87 -16.33 -6.57
C ALA A 491 2.99 -17.34 -7.71
N ILE A 492 2.09 -18.35 -7.75
CA ILE A 492 2.18 -19.51 -8.66
C ILE A 492 0.87 -19.88 -9.36
N SER A 493 -0.23 -19.14 -9.12
CA SER A 493 -1.50 -19.36 -9.83
C SER A 493 -1.51 -18.67 -11.20
N SER A 494 -2.62 -18.79 -11.91
CA SER A 494 -2.86 -18.09 -13.18
C SER A 494 -3.78 -16.88 -13.02
N GLY A 495 -3.78 -16.24 -11.84
CA GLY A 495 -4.53 -15.03 -11.54
C GLY A 495 -5.55 -15.20 -10.42
N CYS A 496 -6.30 -16.29 -10.37
CA CYS A 496 -7.24 -16.58 -9.27
C CYS A 496 -6.52 -16.83 -7.95
N VAL A 497 -7.23 -16.61 -6.84
CA VAL A 497 -6.71 -16.74 -5.49
C VAL A 497 -7.11 -18.09 -4.90
N ARG A 498 -6.11 -18.94 -4.59
CA ARG A 498 -6.35 -20.18 -3.85
C ARG A 498 -6.31 -19.91 -2.37
N VAL A 499 -7.27 -20.45 -1.63
CA VAL A 499 -7.45 -20.24 -0.19
C VAL A 499 -7.09 -21.52 0.56
N ASN A 500 -6.19 -21.45 1.54
CA ASN A 500 -5.77 -22.62 2.33
C ASN A 500 -6.91 -23.13 3.23
N LYS A 501 -7.59 -22.22 3.94
CA LYS A 501 -8.74 -22.50 4.80
C LYS A 501 -10.07 -22.37 4.02
N ALA A 502 -10.12 -22.94 2.80
CA ALA A 502 -11.31 -22.83 1.95
C ALA A 502 -12.55 -23.55 2.54
N SER A 503 -12.35 -24.64 3.28
CA SER A 503 -13.44 -25.35 3.97
C SER A 503 -14.03 -24.52 5.09
N GLU A 504 -13.21 -23.87 5.89
CA GLU A 504 -13.63 -22.99 6.99
C GLU A 504 -14.36 -21.76 6.43
N LEU A 505 -13.81 -21.14 5.38
CA LEU A 505 -14.47 -20.03 4.68
C LEU A 505 -15.85 -20.45 4.13
N ALA A 506 -15.92 -21.64 3.52
CA ALA A 506 -17.17 -22.18 3.02
C ALA A 506 -18.18 -22.46 4.15
N SER A 507 -17.73 -23.01 5.29
CA SER A 507 -18.60 -23.29 6.44
C SER A 507 -19.20 -22.02 7.03
N ILE A 508 -18.43 -20.93 7.13
CA ILE A 508 -18.94 -19.62 7.58
C ILE A 508 -20.02 -19.12 6.61
N LEU A 509 -19.69 -19.00 5.32
CA LEU A 509 -20.60 -18.45 4.32
C LEU A 509 -21.85 -19.31 4.09
N LEU A 510 -21.74 -20.62 4.17
CA LEU A 510 -22.86 -21.55 4.05
C LEU A 510 -23.71 -21.57 5.33
N GLY A 511 -23.08 -21.38 6.50
CA GLY A 511 -23.78 -21.21 7.78
C GLY A 511 -24.72 -20.00 7.73
N ASP A 512 -24.27 -18.87 7.23
CA ASP A 512 -25.09 -17.68 7.02
C ASP A 512 -26.25 -17.95 6.04
N ALA A 513 -26.05 -18.85 5.08
CA ALA A 513 -27.11 -19.32 4.17
C ALA A 513 -28.02 -20.42 4.76
N GLY A 514 -27.91 -20.71 6.06
CA GLY A 514 -28.74 -21.70 6.76
C GLY A 514 -28.34 -23.16 6.50
N TRP A 515 -27.07 -23.42 6.14
CA TRP A 515 -26.58 -24.77 5.98
C TRP A 515 -25.83 -25.23 7.24
N GLU A 516 -26.30 -26.30 7.86
CA GLU A 516 -25.58 -27.00 8.92
C GLU A 516 -24.42 -27.80 8.35
N GLN A 517 -23.36 -28.03 9.15
CA GLN A 517 -22.17 -28.79 8.75
C GLN A 517 -22.50 -30.18 8.18
N LYS A 518 -23.46 -30.87 8.78
CA LYS A 518 -23.92 -32.21 8.30
C LYS A 518 -24.43 -32.14 6.85
N ARG A 519 -25.13 -31.07 6.48
CA ARG A 519 -25.63 -30.84 5.10
C ARG A 519 -24.49 -30.56 4.14
N ILE A 520 -23.49 -29.78 4.57
CA ILE A 520 -22.27 -29.48 3.80
C ILE A 520 -21.50 -30.78 3.52
N ASP A 521 -21.27 -31.60 4.56
CA ASP A 521 -20.56 -32.89 4.46
C ASP A 521 -21.31 -33.87 3.55
N GLY A 522 -22.62 -33.89 3.63
CA GLY A 522 -23.47 -34.71 2.75
C GLY A 522 -23.31 -34.30 1.28
N ALA A 523 -23.36 -33.00 0.98
CA ALA A 523 -23.18 -32.49 -0.37
C ALA A 523 -21.76 -32.76 -0.93
N LEU A 524 -20.75 -32.67 -0.08
CA LEU A 524 -19.37 -33.01 -0.45
C LEU A 524 -19.24 -34.50 -0.80
N LYS A 525 -19.85 -35.36 -0.02
CA LYS A 525 -19.82 -36.83 -0.21
C LYS A 525 -20.59 -37.25 -1.46
N GLU A 526 -21.71 -36.62 -1.75
CA GLU A 526 -22.52 -36.87 -2.95
C GLU A 526 -21.71 -36.63 -4.23
N GLY A 527 -20.77 -35.62 -4.21
CA GLY A 527 -19.88 -35.31 -5.33
C GLY A 527 -20.56 -34.48 -6.45
N SER A 528 -21.87 -34.28 -6.40
CA SER A 528 -22.58 -33.44 -7.37
C SER A 528 -22.33 -31.96 -7.10
N THR A 529 -22.37 -31.16 -8.18
CA THR A 529 -22.19 -29.70 -8.06
C THR A 529 -23.42 -29.05 -7.42
N ARG A 530 -23.20 -28.25 -6.38
CA ARG A 530 -24.23 -27.44 -5.73
C ARG A 530 -23.86 -25.96 -5.76
N TYR A 531 -24.77 -25.12 -6.21
CA TYR A 531 -24.66 -23.66 -6.17
C TYR A 531 -25.51 -23.13 -5.03
N VAL A 532 -24.89 -22.48 -4.06
CA VAL A 532 -25.58 -21.93 -2.88
C VAL A 532 -25.35 -20.41 -2.86
N ASN A 533 -26.43 -19.65 -3.03
CA ASN A 533 -26.37 -18.21 -2.90
C ASN A 533 -26.20 -17.84 -1.42
N ILE A 534 -25.34 -16.87 -1.13
CA ILE A 534 -25.23 -16.27 0.19
C ILE A 534 -26.23 -15.12 0.32
N PRO A 535 -26.87 -14.92 1.50
CA PRO A 535 -27.91 -13.92 1.69
C PRO A 535 -27.40 -12.51 1.40
N ASP A 536 -26.28 -12.17 2.01
CA ASP A 536 -25.64 -10.87 1.86
C ASP A 536 -24.36 -11.01 1.03
N ARG A 537 -24.14 -10.04 0.13
CA ARG A 537 -22.90 -9.99 -0.63
C ARG A 537 -21.76 -9.59 0.29
N ILE A 538 -20.71 -10.41 0.36
CA ILE A 538 -19.52 -10.14 1.16
C ILE A 538 -18.50 -9.37 0.30
N PRO A 539 -18.19 -8.11 0.59
CA PRO A 539 -17.16 -7.35 -0.11
C PRO A 539 -15.82 -8.09 -0.12
N VAL A 540 -15.10 -8.03 -1.23
CA VAL A 540 -13.75 -8.59 -1.38
C VAL A 540 -12.84 -7.53 -1.97
N PHE A 541 -11.72 -7.27 -1.30
CA PHE A 541 -10.69 -6.35 -1.74
C PHE A 541 -9.39 -7.12 -1.96
N LEU A 542 -8.93 -7.17 -3.20
CA LEU A 542 -7.60 -7.65 -3.56
C LEU A 542 -6.69 -6.43 -3.65
N TYR A 543 -5.75 -6.30 -2.71
CA TYR A 543 -4.88 -5.14 -2.62
C TYR A 543 -3.39 -5.54 -2.62
N TYR A 544 -2.52 -4.56 -2.79
CA TYR A 544 -1.10 -4.81 -2.92
C TYR A 544 -0.31 -3.88 -1.99
N GLN A 545 0.14 -4.42 -0.88
CA GLN A 545 0.90 -3.69 0.14
C GLN A 545 2.15 -4.48 0.49
N THR A 546 3.31 -3.86 0.27
CA THR A 546 4.63 -4.47 0.45
C THR A 546 5.31 -4.05 1.75
N ALA A 547 4.84 -2.97 2.39
CA ALA A 547 5.28 -2.56 3.71
C ALA A 547 4.10 -2.05 4.54
N TRP A 548 4.02 -2.46 5.81
CA TRP A 548 3.02 -1.99 6.78
C TRP A 548 3.51 -2.21 8.20
N VAL A 549 2.78 -1.68 9.18
CA VAL A 549 2.96 -1.99 10.60
C VAL A 549 1.80 -2.85 11.05
N ASP A 550 2.09 -4.00 11.65
CA ASP A 550 1.07 -4.94 12.11
C ASP A 550 0.44 -4.50 13.45
N LYS A 551 -0.53 -5.29 13.93
CA LYS A 551 -1.22 -5.04 15.21
C LYS A 551 -0.28 -5.02 16.44
N ASP A 552 0.84 -5.72 16.36
CA ASP A 552 1.85 -5.81 17.41
C ASP A 552 2.91 -4.69 17.28
N GLN A 553 2.60 -3.66 16.46
CA GLN A 553 3.47 -2.51 16.16
C GLN A 553 4.82 -2.90 15.55
N GLN A 554 4.88 -4.06 14.87
CA GLN A 554 6.09 -4.50 14.18
C GLN A 554 6.03 -4.17 12.69
N PRO A 555 7.11 -3.61 12.11
CA PRO A 555 7.17 -3.38 10.68
C PRO A 555 7.22 -4.71 9.92
N GLN A 556 6.46 -4.79 8.86
CA GLN A 556 6.34 -5.95 7.99
C GLN A 556 6.70 -5.55 6.57
N TYR A 557 7.49 -6.37 5.92
CA TYR A 557 7.92 -6.16 4.53
C TYR A 557 7.69 -7.43 3.71
N ARG A 558 7.35 -7.26 2.44
CA ARG A 558 7.14 -8.37 1.50
C ARG A 558 7.79 -8.06 0.16
N ALA A 559 8.27 -9.10 -0.50
CA ALA A 559 8.87 -8.96 -1.82
C ALA A 559 7.85 -8.37 -2.82
N ASP A 560 8.31 -7.41 -3.60
CA ASP A 560 7.54 -6.84 -4.71
C ASP A 560 7.47 -7.81 -5.89
N ILE A 561 6.53 -8.78 -5.79
CA ILE A 561 6.39 -9.87 -6.75
C ILE A 561 5.93 -9.44 -8.15
N TYR A 562 5.42 -8.20 -8.28
CA TYR A 562 4.87 -7.68 -9.53
C TYR A 562 5.62 -6.45 -10.05
N GLN A 563 6.68 -6.02 -9.37
CA GLN A 563 7.50 -4.85 -9.71
C GLN A 563 6.67 -3.54 -9.71
N TYR A 564 5.98 -3.29 -8.60
CA TYR A 564 5.15 -2.10 -8.39
C TYR A 564 5.78 -1.04 -7.47
N ASP A 565 6.98 -1.30 -6.92
CA ASP A 565 7.65 -0.43 -5.96
C ASP A 565 8.79 0.41 -6.56
N ASN A 566 8.90 0.46 -7.90
CA ASN A 566 10.04 1.07 -8.59
C ASN A 566 10.11 2.61 -8.50
N SER A 567 9.13 3.28 -7.87
CA SER A 567 9.12 4.74 -7.74
C SER A 567 9.98 5.28 -6.60
N ILE A 568 10.37 4.44 -5.64
CA ILE A 568 11.03 4.89 -4.40
C ILE A 568 12.39 5.56 -4.62
N ASP A 569 13.13 5.19 -5.66
CA ASP A 569 14.45 5.76 -5.97
C ASP A 569 14.37 7.20 -6.54
N ASN A 570 13.17 7.68 -6.91
CA ASN A 570 12.98 9.03 -7.46
C ASN A 570 13.21 10.15 -6.43
N ALA A 571 13.18 9.82 -5.13
CA ALA A 571 13.30 10.78 -4.03
C ALA A 571 14.75 11.10 -3.65
N ASP A 572 15.73 10.35 -4.08
CA ASP A 572 17.12 10.42 -3.59
C ASP A 572 17.73 11.84 -3.68
N LYS A 573 17.45 12.56 -4.77
CA LYS A 573 17.95 13.94 -4.97
C LYS A 573 17.42 14.96 -3.97
N TYR A 574 16.32 14.66 -3.27
CA TYR A 574 15.68 15.54 -2.29
C TYR A 574 15.86 15.08 -0.84
N LEU A 575 16.49 13.93 -0.61
CA LEU A 575 16.48 13.24 0.69
C LEU A 575 16.89 14.13 1.88
N SER A 576 17.95 14.93 1.73
CA SER A 576 18.42 15.84 2.80
C SER A 576 17.37 16.88 3.18
N MET A 577 16.71 17.48 2.19
CA MET A 577 15.61 18.41 2.39
C MET A 577 14.40 17.74 3.03
N LEU A 578 14.02 16.54 2.53
CA LEU A 578 12.88 15.78 3.05
C LEU A 578 13.08 15.38 4.52
N LYS A 579 14.28 14.95 4.91
CA LYS A 579 14.62 14.69 6.31
C LYS A 579 14.38 15.92 7.20
N LYS A 580 14.82 17.11 6.77
CA LYS A 580 14.65 18.36 7.52
C LYS A 580 13.17 18.74 7.69
N ILE A 581 12.34 18.55 6.66
CA ILE A 581 10.91 18.91 6.70
C ILE A 581 10.10 17.93 7.57
N LEU A 582 10.47 16.65 7.56
CA LEU A 582 9.74 15.59 8.23
C LEU A 582 10.10 15.45 9.71
N HIS A 583 11.24 15.95 10.16
CA HIS A 583 11.70 16.02 11.55
C HIS A 583 11.55 17.44 12.12
#